data_95d5f83dbc8acfd58efdeff79541bcfd
#
_entry.id   95d5f83dbc8acfd58efdeff79541bcfd
#
_cell.length_a   1.000
_cell.length_b   1.000
_cell.length_c   1.000
_cell.angle_alpha   90.00
_cell.angle_beta   90.00
_cell.angle_gamma   90.00
#
_symmetry.space_group_name_H-M   'P 1'
#
loop_
_entity.id
_entity.type
_entity.pdbx_description
1 polymer ?
#
loop_
_entity_poly.entity_id
_entity_poly.type
_entity_poly.pdbx_seq_one_letter_code
_entity_poly.pdbx_strand_id
1 'polypeptide(L)'
;CGYTALNRFFTDLTRGQKMLIREGVCSKFHPAENGDEEKKITPYSYDKAIDRYKLAFYNALVKKGRASEKAYTCLKISWLYRGQIEQLEAEQRADLAEKIQTCRQQENAYYKQAYEGFIDAIASENFPICGMDEHTVNYLVASMAYKLGHMDVASKLVSAILVSRTAGRTVKDRAYDLKEQIIEKLHE
;
A
#
# COMPACT_ATOMS: atom_id res chain seq x y z
N CYS A 1 -0.71 3.94 -24.14
CA CYS A 1 -2.08 4.21 -23.69
C CYS A 1 -2.16 4.69 -22.22
N GLY A 2 -1.08 4.71 -21.46
CA GLY A 2 -1.04 5.14 -20.06
C GLY A 2 -1.69 4.17 -19.03
N TYR A 3 -2.26 3.04 -19.47
CA TYR A 3 -2.76 2.04 -18.53
C TYR A 3 -1.60 1.42 -17.76
N THR A 4 -1.68 1.50 -16.45
CA THR A 4 -0.67 1.03 -15.51
C THR A 4 -1.34 0.34 -14.34
N ALA A 5 -0.83 -0.80 -13.94
CA ALA A 5 -1.26 -1.55 -12.75
C ALA A 5 -0.07 -2.29 -12.13
N LEU A 6 -0.18 -2.65 -10.87
CA LEU A 6 0.78 -3.58 -10.27
C LEU A 6 0.68 -4.93 -10.98
N ASN A 7 1.80 -5.65 -11.10
CA ASN A 7 1.86 -6.92 -11.83
C ASN A 7 0.73 -7.90 -11.44
N ARG A 8 0.45 -8.04 -10.13
CA ARG A 8 -0.62 -8.93 -9.62
C ARG A 8 -2.04 -8.50 -10.03
N PHE A 9 -2.24 -7.25 -10.40
CA PHE A 9 -3.53 -6.67 -10.82
C PHE A 9 -3.57 -6.34 -12.31
N PHE A 10 -2.52 -6.68 -13.06
CA PHE A 10 -2.47 -6.52 -14.50
C PHE A 10 -3.18 -7.69 -15.16
N THR A 11 -4.50 -7.66 -15.10
CA THR A 11 -5.41 -8.69 -15.63
C THR A 11 -6.26 -8.14 -16.75
N ASP A 12 -6.98 -9.01 -17.44
CA ASP A 12 -7.93 -8.61 -18.46
C ASP A 12 -8.99 -7.66 -17.89
N LEU A 13 -9.17 -6.53 -18.57
CA LEU A 13 -10.18 -5.55 -18.23
C LEU A 13 -11.53 -5.93 -18.85
N THR A 14 -12.60 -5.76 -18.10
CA THR A 14 -13.97 -5.85 -18.63
C THR A 14 -14.20 -4.73 -19.67
N ARG A 15 -15.26 -4.90 -20.51
CA ARG A 15 -15.62 -3.87 -21.51
C ARG A 15 -15.84 -2.50 -20.85
N GLY A 16 -16.54 -2.45 -19.71
CA GLY A 16 -16.79 -1.20 -18.98
C GLY A 16 -15.51 -0.57 -18.46
N GLN A 17 -14.59 -1.37 -17.90
CA GLN A 17 -13.29 -0.89 -17.44
C GLN A 17 -12.44 -0.34 -18.58
N LYS A 18 -12.44 -1.00 -19.75
CA LYS A 18 -11.73 -0.51 -20.96
C LYS A 18 -12.25 0.86 -21.37
N MET A 19 -13.57 1.11 -21.31
CA MET A 19 -14.15 2.42 -21.62
C MET A 19 -13.69 3.48 -20.61
N LEU A 20 -13.80 3.20 -19.31
CA LEU A 20 -13.35 4.12 -18.26
C LEU A 20 -11.86 4.48 -18.40
N ILE A 21 -11.00 3.50 -18.65
CA ILE A 21 -9.57 3.74 -18.88
C ILE A 21 -9.33 4.56 -20.14
N ARG A 22 -10.04 4.29 -21.23
CA ARG A 22 -9.92 5.04 -22.48
C ARG A 22 -10.25 6.52 -22.28
N GLU A 23 -11.34 6.80 -21.57
CA GLU A 23 -11.82 8.16 -21.33
C GLU A 23 -11.01 8.89 -20.24
N GLY A 24 -10.75 8.22 -19.11
CA GLY A 24 -10.14 8.84 -17.94
C GLY A 24 -8.61 8.86 -17.95
N VAL A 25 -7.96 7.94 -18.66
CA VAL A 25 -6.51 7.80 -18.68
C VAL A 25 -5.93 8.05 -20.06
N CYS A 26 -6.35 7.25 -21.06
CA CYS A 26 -5.70 7.30 -22.39
C CYS A 26 -5.86 8.66 -23.07
N SER A 27 -7.00 9.32 -22.89
CA SER A 27 -7.27 10.65 -23.45
C SER A 27 -6.35 11.75 -22.91
N LYS A 28 -5.79 11.55 -21.72
CA LYS A 28 -4.92 12.50 -21.01
C LYS A 28 -3.44 12.10 -21.03
N PHE A 29 -3.16 10.91 -21.52
CA PHE A 29 -1.80 10.39 -21.56
C PHE A 29 -1.07 10.85 -22.81
N HIS A 30 -0.03 11.66 -22.60
CA HIS A 30 0.92 12.06 -23.63
C HIS A 30 2.23 11.33 -23.35
N PRO A 31 2.64 10.38 -24.20
CA PRO A 31 3.95 9.74 -24.06
C PRO A 31 5.03 10.81 -24.20
N ALA A 32 6.11 10.68 -23.42
CA ALA A 32 7.28 11.53 -23.60
C ALA A 32 7.82 11.33 -25.05
N GLU A 33 8.14 12.43 -25.74
CA GLU A 33 8.63 12.41 -27.13
C GLU A 33 9.94 11.65 -27.26
N ASN A 34 10.76 11.69 -26.22
CA ASN A 34 11.96 10.85 -26.12
C ASN A 34 11.58 9.60 -25.35
N GLY A 35 11.19 8.55 -26.06
CA GLY A 35 11.12 7.24 -25.46
C GLY A 35 12.48 6.96 -24.82
N ASP A 36 12.53 6.98 -23.50
CA ASP A 36 13.70 6.48 -22.78
C ASP A 36 13.92 5.06 -23.26
N GLU A 37 14.85 4.90 -24.21
CA GLU A 37 15.43 3.61 -24.48
C GLU A 37 16.16 3.18 -23.21
N GLU A 38 15.41 2.67 -22.25
CA GLU A 38 15.98 2.00 -21.08
C GLU A 38 16.70 0.72 -21.54
N LYS A 39 17.83 0.92 -22.22
CA LYS A 39 18.71 -0.18 -22.68
C LYS A 39 19.39 -0.92 -21.53
N LYS A 40 19.24 -0.44 -20.29
CA LYS A 40 19.79 -1.09 -19.08
C LYS A 40 18.70 -1.21 -18.03
N ILE A 41 18.59 -2.39 -17.44
CA ILE A 41 17.75 -2.64 -16.24
C ILE A 41 18.44 -1.97 -15.05
N THR A 42 18.23 -0.67 -14.90
CA THR A 42 18.68 0.08 -13.71
C THR A 42 17.50 0.21 -12.76
N PRO A 43 17.71 0.07 -11.45
CA PRO A 43 16.68 0.37 -10.46
C PRO A 43 16.16 1.80 -10.63
N TYR A 44 14.84 1.98 -10.53
CA TYR A 44 14.26 3.32 -10.54
C TYR A 44 14.65 4.09 -9.29
N SER A 45 14.86 5.41 -9.42
CA SER A 45 14.86 6.30 -8.26
C SER A 45 13.51 6.24 -7.54
N TYR A 46 13.49 6.58 -6.25
CA TYR A 46 12.23 6.63 -5.48
C TYR A 46 11.20 7.56 -6.12
N ASP A 47 11.59 8.75 -6.58
CA ASP A 47 10.69 9.69 -7.24
C ASP A 47 10.01 9.03 -8.45
N LYS A 48 10.79 8.41 -9.35
CA LYS A 48 10.26 7.72 -10.54
C LYS A 48 9.38 6.50 -10.19
N ALA A 49 9.75 5.75 -9.15
CA ALA A 49 8.96 4.62 -8.68
C ALA A 49 7.63 5.09 -8.09
N ILE A 50 7.65 6.13 -7.24
CA ILE A 50 6.45 6.73 -6.63
C ILE A 50 5.49 7.22 -7.71
N ASP A 51 5.97 7.93 -8.73
CA ASP A 51 5.13 8.43 -9.82
C ASP A 51 4.46 7.29 -10.59
N ARG A 52 5.18 6.21 -10.87
CA ARG A 52 4.61 5.01 -11.52
C ARG A 52 3.54 4.34 -10.66
N TYR A 53 3.75 4.24 -9.34
CA TYR A 53 2.76 3.67 -8.43
C TYR A 53 1.55 4.59 -8.24
N LYS A 54 1.74 5.92 -8.22
CA LYS A 54 0.63 6.89 -8.24
C LYS A 54 -0.21 6.77 -9.51
N LEU A 55 0.44 6.58 -10.67
CA LEU A 55 -0.26 6.34 -11.91
C LEU A 55 -1.06 5.02 -11.85
N ALA A 56 -0.48 3.96 -11.28
CA ALA A 56 -1.20 2.69 -11.08
C ALA A 56 -2.40 2.87 -10.14
N PHE A 57 -2.26 3.64 -9.06
CA PHE A 57 -3.35 3.97 -8.15
C PHE A 57 -4.47 4.75 -8.85
N TYR A 58 -4.11 5.78 -9.63
CA TYR A 58 -5.06 6.53 -10.44
C TYR A 58 -5.83 5.64 -11.41
N ASN A 59 -5.15 4.72 -12.09
CA ASN A 59 -5.79 3.74 -12.96
C ASN A 59 -6.75 2.81 -12.20
N ALA A 60 -6.39 2.37 -10.98
CA ALA A 60 -7.25 1.58 -10.12
C ALA A 60 -8.53 2.33 -9.70
N LEU A 61 -8.42 3.64 -9.46
CA LEU A 61 -9.58 4.50 -9.18
C LEU A 61 -10.49 4.65 -10.42
N VAL A 62 -9.91 5.00 -11.56
CA VAL A 62 -10.65 5.23 -12.81
C VAL A 62 -11.40 3.98 -13.28
N LYS A 63 -10.76 2.82 -13.25
CA LYS A 63 -11.42 1.55 -13.65
C LYS A 63 -12.37 0.99 -12.60
N LYS A 64 -12.58 1.70 -11.46
CA LYS A 64 -13.35 1.22 -10.30
C LYS A 64 -12.85 -0.14 -9.83
N GLY A 65 -11.53 -0.27 -9.65
CA GLY A 65 -10.88 -1.47 -9.15
C GLY A 65 -11.33 -1.81 -7.73
N ARG A 66 -11.03 -3.05 -7.31
CA ARG A 66 -11.37 -3.56 -5.98
C ARG A 66 -10.77 -2.69 -4.86
N ALA A 67 -11.39 -2.71 -3.69
CA ALA A 67 -10.87 -2.03 -2.50
C ALA A 67 -9.46 -2.51 -2.17
N SER A 68 -9.23 -3.81 -2.22
CA SER A 68 -7.92 -4.43 -1.97
C SER A 68 -6.84 -3.98 -2.96
N GLU A 69 -7.16 -3.82 -4.24
CA GLU A 69 -6.20 -3.32 -5.24
C GLU A 69 -5.74 -1.91 -4.91
N LYS A 70 -6.67 -1.03 -4.58
CA LYS A 70 -6.40 0.36 -4.18
C LYS A 70 -5.59 0.41 -2.89
N ALA A 71 -6.03 -0.33 -1.87
CA ALA A 71 -5.36 -0.42 -0.57
C ALA A 71 -3.91 -0.90 -0.68
N TYR A 72 -3.70 -2.00 -1.41
CA TYR A 72 -2.36 -2.55 -1.59
C TYR A 72 -1.44 -1.60 -2.36
N THR A 73 -1.99 -0.89 -3.35
CA THR A 73 -1.22 0.10 -4.11
C THR A 73 -0.82 1.29 -3.22
N CYS A 74 -1.74 1.80 -2.39
CA CYS A 74 -1.43 2.83 -1.39
C CYS A 74 -0.36 2.37 -0.39
N LEU A 75 -0.45 1.13 0.10
CA LEU A 75 0.56 0.57 1.01
C LEU A 75 1.95 0.54 0.35
N LYS A 76 2.03 0.16 -0.91
CA LYS A 76 3.30 0.18 -1.66
C LYS A 76 3.84 1.59 -1.84
N ILE A 77 2.98 2.58 -2.11
CA ILE A 77 3.40 3.99 -2.20
C ILE A 77 3.94 4.47 -0.85
N SER A 78 3.29 4.16 0.26
CA SER A 78 3.78 4.55 1.59
C SER A 78 5.16 3.94 1.90
N TRP A 79 5.40 2.68 1.51
CA TRP A 79 6.72 2.05 1.67
C TRP A 79 7.80 2.68 0.80
N LEU A 80 7.46 3.13 -0.41
CA LEU A 80 8.41 3.85 -1.26
C LEU A 80 8.78 5.21 -0.65
N TYR A 81 7.80 5.93 -0.09
CA TYR A 81 8.10 7.17 0.64
C TYR A 81 8.97 6.93 1.86
N ARG A 82 8.73 5.86 2.62
CA ARG A 82 9.59 5.47 3.76
C ARG A 82 11.04 5.24 3.32
N GLY A 83 11.25 4.43 2.29
CA GLY A 83 12.59 4.19 1.75
C GLY A 83 13.24 5.47 1.22
N GLN A 84 12.47 6.38 0.62
CA GLN A 84 12.97 7.69 0.21
C GLN A 84 13.41 8.55 1.40
N ILE A 85 12.62 8.56 2.49
CA ILE A 85 12.97 9.27 3.72
C ILE A 85 14.27 8.72 4.28
N GLU A 86 14.40 7.40 4.42
CA GLU A 86 15.61 6.74 4.92
C GLU A 86 16.85 7.11 4.06
N GLN A 87 16.70 7.14 2.74
CA GLN A 87 17.78 7.57 1.84
C GLN A 87 18.14 9.03 2.05
N LEU A 88 17.18 9.94 2.12
CA LEU A 88 17.42 11.37 2.30
C LEU A 88 18.04 11.69 3.67
N GLU A 89 17.60 11.00 4.72
CA GLU A 89 18.16 11.13 6.07
C GLU A 89 19.62 10.66 6.14
N ALA A 90 19.97 9.61 5.40
CA ALA A 90 21.34 9.10 5.33
C ALA A 90 22.32 10.11 4.68
N GLU A 91 21.82 11.03 3.84
CA GLU A 91 22.65 12.09 3.24
C GLU A 91 23.08 13.17 4.25
N GLN A 92 22.45 13.27 5.41
CA GLN A 92 22.75 14.23 6.51
C GLN A 92 22.83 15.70 6.05
N ARG A 93 22.06 16.09 5.06
CA ARG A 93 22.02 17.42 4.46
C ARG A 93 20.85 18.24 5.01
N ALA A 94 21.16 19.43 5.57
CA ALA A 94 20.15 20.32 6.16
C ALA A 94 19.12 20.86 5.16
N ASP A 95 19.51 21.05 3.89
CA ASP A 95 18.64 21.53 2.82
C ASP A 95 17.56 20.52 2.40
N LEU A 96 17.65 19.28 2.85
CA LEU A 96 16.66 18.22 2.57
C LEU A 96 15.52 18.15 3.60
N ALA A 97 15.58 18.93 4.68
CA ALA A 97 14.59 18.84 5.78
C ALA A 97 13.13 19.04 5.31
N GLU A 98 12.89 20.01 4.43
CA GLU A 98 11.54 20.28 3.88
C GLU A 98 11.06 19.12 3.00
N LYS A 99 11.93 18.56 2.15
CA LYS A 99 11.61 17.38 1.31
C LYS A 99 11.30 16.18 2.18
N ILE A 100 12.08 15.92 3.22
CA ILE A 100 11.85 14.83 4.18
C ILE A 100 10.48 15.00 4.85
N GLN A 101 10.16 16.20 5.32
CA GLN A 101 8.88 16.49 5.96
C GLN A 101 7.70 16.26 5.00
N THR A 102 7.82 16.69 3.75
CA THR A 102 6.83 16.43 2.70
C THR A 102 6.66 14.93 2.45
N CYS A 103 7.76 14.18 2.35
CA CYS A 103 7.71 12.72 2.18
C CYS A 103 7.01 12.03 3.37
N ARG A 104 7.27 12.46 4.62
CA ARG A 104 6.59 11.93 5.81
C ARG A 104 5.08 12.17 5.79
N GLN A 105 4.64 13.35 5.37
CA GLN A 105 3.22 13.66 5.22
C GLN A 105 2.56 12.75 4.19
N GLN A 106 3.23 12.54 3.04
CA GLN A 106 2.74 11.66 1.99
C GLN A 106 2.74 10.19 2.43
N GLU A 107 3.81 9.71 3.09
CA GLU A 107 3.84 8.36 3.67
C GLU A 107 2.62 8.12 4.54
N ASN A 108 2.37 9.02 5.50
CA ASN A 108 1.25 8.90 6.44
C ASN A 108 -0.11 8.93 5.73
N ALA A 109 -0.30 9.81 4.75
CA ALA A 109 -1.54 9.91 3.99
C ALA A 109 -1.86 8.62 3.23
N TYR A 110 -0.88 8.07 2.49
CA TYR A 110 -1.05 6.81 1.78
C TYR A 110 -1.18 5.60 2.70
N TYR A 111 -0.49 5.62 3.85
CA TYR A 111 -0.60 4.56 4.84
C TYR A 111 -2.01 4.49 5.45
N LYS A 112 -2.59 5.65 5.79
CA LYS A 112 -3.97 5.77 6.27
C LYS A 112 -4.97 5.29 5.21
N GLN A 113 -4.83 5.73 3.95
CA GLN A 113 -5.67 5.25 2.85
C GLN A 113 -5.57 3.74 2.64
N ALA A 114 -4.38 3.17 2.81
CA ALA A 114 -4.18 1.73 2.73
C ALA A 114 -4.93 1.00 3.86
N TYR A 115 -4.83 1.50 5.10
CA TYR A 115 -5.55 0.95 6.25
C TYR A 115 -7.07 0.95 6.03
N GLU A 116 -7.64 2.10 5.70
CA GLU A 116 -9.07 2.25 5.42
C GLU A 116 -9.52 1.32 4.29
N GLY A 117 -8.75 1.28 3.20
CA GLY A 117 -9.05 0.43 2.06
C GLY A 117 -8.94 -1.08 2.35
N PHE A 118 -8.06 -1.53 3.26
CA PHE A 118 -8.04 -2.93 3.69
C PHE A 118 -9.20 -3.27 4.61
N ILE A 119 -9.67 -2.36 5.45
CA ILE A 119 -10.92 -2.54 6.22
C ILE A 119 -12.09 -2.74 5.25
N ASP A 120 -12.23 -1.89 4.24
CA ASP A 120 -13.26 -2.02 3.21
C ASP A 120 -13.14 -3.33 2.43
N ALA A 121 -11.91 -3.76 2.12
CA ALA A 121 -11.67 -5.01 1.41
C ALA A 121 -12.10 -6.23 2.25
N ILE A 122 -11.78 -6.27 3.54
CA ILE A 122 -12.22 -7.34 4.45
C ILE A 122 -13.74 -7.41 4.52
N ALA A 123 -14.42 -6.25 4.49
CA ALA A 123 -15.89 -6.19 4.58
C ALA A 123 -16.61 -6.56 3.27
N SER A 124 -15.95 -6.42 2.11
CA SER A 124 -16.60 -6.49 0.80
C SER A 124 -16.06 -7.56 -0.16
N GLU A 125 -14.92 -8.17 0.14
CA GLU A 125 -14.25 -9.10 -0.75
C GLU A 125 -14.07 -10.48 -0.09
N ASN A 126 -14.04 -11.52 -0.90
CA ASN A 126 -13.73 -12.87 -0.42
C ASN A 126 -12.20 -13.10 -0.37
N PHE A 127 -11.75 -13.88 0.61
CA PHE A 127 -10.36 -14.33 0.65
C PHE A 127 -10.06 -15.39 -0.45
N PRO A 128 -8.82 -15.41 -0.98
CA PRO A 128 -7.66 -14.63 -0.57
C PRO A 128 -7.71 -13.17 -1.07
N ILE A 129 -7.34 -12.21 -0.21
CA ILE A 129 -7.22 -10.79 -0.55
C ILE A 129 -5.78 -10.48 -0.91
N CYS A 130 -5.53 -9.96 -2.10
CA CYS A 130 -4.18 -9.73 -2.62
C CYS A 130 -3.27 -10.98 -2.51
N GLY A 131 -3.82 -12.19 -2.65
CA GLY A 131 -3.10 -13.46 -2.50
C GLY A 131 -2.72 -13.81 -1.06
N MET A 132 -3.26 -13.10 -0.07
CA MET A 132 -3.07 -13.35 1.36
C MET A 132 -4.32 -14.02 1.95
N ASP A 133 -4.11 -14.98 2.84
CA ASP A 133 -5.20 -15.57 3.62
C ASP A 133 -5.75 -14.58 4.66
N GLU A 134 -6.87 -14.94 5.27
CA GLU A 134 -7.57 -14.11 6.25
C GLU A 134 -6.67 -13.69 7.42
N HIS A 135 -5.91 -14.62 7.99
CA HIS A 135 -5.07 -14.32 9.16
C HIS A 135 -3.91 -13.40 8.82
N THR A 136 -3.35 -13.53 7.62
CA THR A 136 -2.28 -12.64 7.12
C THR A 136 -2.81 -11.23 6.90
N VAL A 137 -3.99 -11.08 6.32
CA VAL A 137 -4.61 -9.76 6.13
C VAL A 137 -4.99 -9.14 7.47
N ASN A 138 -5.59 -9.92 8.37
CA ASN A 138 -5.94 -9.45 9.71
C ASN A 138 -4.70 -8.99 10.51
N TYR A 139 -3.59 -9.71 10.41
CA TYR A 139 -2.32 -9.27 11.01
C TYR A 139 -1.79 -7.98 10.38
N LEU A 140 -1.85 -7.86 9.05
CA LEU A 140 -1.44 -6.65 8.34
C LEU A 140 -2.26 -5.44 8.82
N VAL A 141 -3.59 -5.59 8.90
CA VAL A 141 -4.49 -4.52 9.38
C VAL A 141 -4.26 -4.22 10.85
N ALA A 142 -4.03 -5.23 11.70
CA ALA A 142 -3.68 -5.04 13.11
C ALA A 142 -2.40 -4.21 13.29
N SER A 143 -1.36 -4.52 12.51
CA SER A 143 -0.09 -3.76 12.51
C SER A 143 -0.29 -2.33 12.04
N MET A 144 -1.16 -2.13 11.04
CA MET A 144 -1.48 -0.78 10.56
C MET A 144 -2.27 0.01 11.59
N ALA A 145 -3.27 -0.61 12.23
CA ALA A 145 -4.06 -0.04 13.30
C ALA A 145 -3.18 0.39 14.49
N TYR A 146 -2.27 -0.48 14.93
CA TYR A 146 -1.30 -0.17 15.99
C TYR A 146 -0.47 1.07 15.64
N LYS A 147 0.10 1.12 14.43
CA LYS A 147 0.93 2.25 13.99
C LYS A 147 0.13 3.57 13.89
N LEU A 148 -1.16 3.49 13.54
CA LEU A 148 -2.07 4.64 13.47
C LEU A 148 -2.70 5.04 14.82
N GLY A 149 -2.44 4.28 15.88
CA GLY A 149 -2.98 4.55 17.22
C GLY A 149 -4.38 3.99 17.47
N HIS A 150 -4.93 3.16 16.57
CA HIS A 150 -6.21 2.47 16.74
C HIS A 150 -6.03 1.18 17.56
N MET A 151 -5.73 1.33 18.86
CA MET A 151 -5.34 0.24 19.75
C MET A 151 -6.46 -0.79 19.97
N ASP A 152 -7.70 -0.36 19.98
CA ASP A 152 -8.89 -1.22 20.09
C ASP A 152 -9.02 -2.19 18.91
N VAL A 153 -8.85 -1.68 17.67
CA VAL A 153 -8.87 -2.49 16.46
C VAL A 153 -7.68 -3.46 16.43
N ALA A 154 -6.48 -2.96 16.74
CA ALA A 154 -5.26 -3.77 16.79
C ALA A 154 -5.42 -4.93 17.78
N SER A 155 -5.83 -4.66 19.02
CA SER A 155 -6.04 -5.67 20.06
C SER A 155 -7.09 -6.71 19.67
N LYS A 156 -8.21 -6.30 19.08
CA LYS A 156 -9.27 -7.19 18.61
C LYS A 156 -8.78 -8.16 17.56
N LEU A 157 -8.11 -7.66 16.51
CA LEU A 157 -7.60 -8.49 15.42
C LEU A 157 -6.49 -9.44 15.87
N VAL A 158 -5.56 -8.97 16.71
CA VAL A 158 -4.51 -9.81 17.32
C VAL A 158 -5.13 -10.93 18.14
N SER A 159 -6.11 -10.63 18.98
CA SER A 159 -6.78 -11.63 19.81
C SER A 159 -7.49 -12.69 18.95
N ALA A 160 -8.16 -12.26 17.86
CA ALA A 160 -8.83 -13.17 16.93
C ALA A 160 -7.82 -14.13 16.25
N ILE A 161 -6.63 -13.65 15.86
CA ILE A 161 -5.57 -14.49 15.29
C ILE A 161 -5.07 -15.52 16.31
N LEU A 162 -4.81 -15.09 17.56
CA LEU A 162 -4.23 -15.94 18.59
C LEU A 162 -5.15 -17.10 19.00
N VAL A 163 -6.47 -16.87 19.06
CA VAL A 163 -7.45 -17.91 19.42
C VAL A 163 -7.84 -18.80 18.24
N SER A 164 -7.54 -18.39 17.00
CA SER A 164 -7.87 -19.17 15.80
C SER A 164 -7.13 -20.51 15.78
N ARG A 165 -7.86 -21.57 15.44
CA ARG A 165 -7.27 -22.92 15.22
C ARG A 165 -6.64 -23.07 13.84
N THR A 166 -6.99 -22.22 12.89
CA THR A 166 -6.55 -22.27 11.49
C THR A 166 -5.39 -21.33 11.19
N ALA A 167 -5.08 -20.38 12.09
CA ALA A 167 -3.95 -19.48 11.92
C ALA A 167 -2.61 -20.22 12.00
N GLY A 168 -1.76 -20.01 10.99
CA GLY A 168 -0.43 -20.58 10.92
C GLY A 168 0.49 -20.07 12.03
N ARG A 169 1.49 -20.90 12.41
CA ARG A 169 2.42 -20.58 13.51
C ARG A 169 3.10 -19.23 13.33
N THR A 170 3.65 -18.97 12.15
CA THR A 170 4.36 -17.70 11.86
C THR A 170 3.50 -16.46 12.07
N VAL A 171 2.20 -16.52 11.70
CA VAL A 171 1.28 -15.39 11.90
C VAL A 171 0.96 -15.24 13.38
N LYS A 172 0.80 -16.35 14.12
CA LYS A 172 0.60 -16.32 15.57
C LYS A 172 1.80 -15.75 16.34
N ASP A 173 3.02 -16.17 15.98
CA ASP A 173 4.24 -15.64 16.61
C ASP A 173 4.30 -14.12 16.45
N ARG A 174 4.08 -13.61 15.24
CA ARG A 174 4.02 -12.17 14.97
C ARG A 174 2.87 -11.47 15.71
N ALA A 175 1.73 -12.13 15.86
CA ALA A 175 0.60 -11.57 16.61
C ALA A 175 0.90 -11.48 18.11
N TYR A 176 1.68 -12.42 18.66
CA TYR A 176 2.20 -12.35 20.04
C TYR A 176 3.11 -11.13 20.22
N ASP A 177 4.10 -10.94 19.34
CA ASP A 177 5.01 -9.79 19.40
C ASP A 177 4.24 -8.46 19.34
N LEU A 178 3.23 -8.39 18.44
CA LEU A 178 2.41 -7.19 18.34
C LEU A 178 1.53 -6.97 19.59
N LYS A 179 1.03 -8.04 20.22
CA LYS A 179 0.28 -7.96 21.47
C LYS A 179 1.12 -7.35 22.59
N GLU A 180 2.38 -7.77 22.72
CA GLU A 180 3.30 -7.22 23.72
C GLU A 180 3.51 -5.72 23.49
N GLN A 181 3.78 -5.31 22.25
CA GLN A 181 3.92 -3.89 21.88
C GLN A 181 2.66 -3.06 22.19
N ILE A 182 1.47 -3.61 21.96
CA ILE A 182 0.20 -2.94 22.30
C ILE A 182 0.09 -2.74 23.81
N ILE A 183 0.42 -3.77 24.59
CA ILE A 183 0.35 -3.72 26.06
C ILE A 183 1.33 -2.67 26.59
N GLU A 184 2.57 -2.66 26.15
CA GLU A 184 3.57 -1.66 26.53
C GLU A 184 3.07 -0.24 26.27
N LYS A 185 2.55 0.00 25.07
CA LYS A 185 2.07 1.33 24.68
C LYS A 185 0.81 1.79 25.41
N LEU A 186 0.03 0.88 25.97
CA LEU A 186 -1.14 1.23 26.80
C LEU A 186 -0.76 1.56 28.25
N HIS A 187 0.46 1.22 28.66
CA HIS A 187 1.00 1.51 30.01
C HIS A 187 1.90 2.77 30.04
N GLU A 188 2.22 3.36 28.90
CA GLU A 188 2.90 4.67 28.75
C GLU A 188 1.91 5.83 28.90
#